data_4bf792f6985e60882fdaa2ae67330444
#
_entry.id   4bf792f6985e60882fdaa2ae67330444
#
_cell.length_a   1.000
_cell.length_b   1.000
_cell.length_c   1.000
_cell.angle_alpha   90.00
_cell.angle_beta   90.00
_cell.angle_gamma   90.00
#
_symmetry.space_group_name_H-M   'P 1'
#
loop_
_entity.id
_entity.type
_entity.pdbx_description
1 polymer ?
#
loop_
_entity_poly.entity_id
_entity_poly.type
_entity_poly.pdbx_seq_one_letter_code
_entity_poly.pdbx_strand_id
1 'polypeptide(L)'
;MNEGVAEASERMLKGAGAFAHETPYAVGKHYRQINSSPDVYLVRVPFLNISTSETNCYLICDEGECLAVDTGAPTPEGAALLDAAIDELGIDKARMSFFLTHLHMDHAGLIDHVAPKEAPIALSLTDFNLMAASSDAEYLRITEAQVGAEGFDCDLVHKSA
;
A
#
# COMPACT_ATOMS: atom_id res chain seq x y z
N MET A 1 21.48 16.82 -11.62
CA MET A 1 20.02 16.99 -11.51
C MET A 1 19.49 15.93 -10.55
N ASN A 2 19.90 15.93 -9.28
CA ASN A 2 19.46 14.95 -8.26
C ASN A 2 19.35 15.57 -6.85
N GLU A 3 19.40 16.90 -6.73
CA GLU A 3 19.29 17.57 -5.41
C GLU A 3 17.83 17.64 -4.91
N GLY A 4 16.85 17.69 -5.81
CA GLY A 4 15.44 17.82 -5.44
C GLY A 4 14.82 16.58 -4.76
N VAL A 5 15.31 15.39 -5.07
CA VAL A 5 14.79 14.12 -4.49
C VAL A 5 15.31 13.92 -3.07
N ALA A 6 16.56 14.31 -2.83
CA ALA A 6 17.17 14.24 -1.49
C ALA A 6 16.52 15.23 -0.51
N GLU A 7 16.22 16.46 -0.95
CA GLU A 7 15.54 17.46 -0.14
C GLU A 7 14.08 17.12 0.15
N ALA A 8 13.36 16.50 -0.80
CA ALA A 8 12.01 16.02 -0.58
C ALA A 8 11.97 14.89 0.47
N SER A 9 12.92 13.97 0.41
CA SER A 9 13.07 12.87 1.38
C SER A 9 13.39 13.39 2.79
N GLU A 10 14.30 14.39 2.93
CA GLU A 10 14.58 15.01 4.24
C GLU A 10 13.43 15.83 4.79
N ARG A 11 12.62 16.45 3.93
CA ARG A 11 11.43 17.20 4.34
C ARG A 11 10.33 16.27 4.88
N MET A 12 10.15 15.08 4.27
CA MET A 12 9.22 14.06 4.74
C MET A 12 9.59 13.52 6.12
N LEU A 13 10.88 13.33 6.38
CA LEU A 13 11.38 12.90 7.69
C LEU A 13 11.19 13.96 8.79
N LYS A 14 11.19 15.26 8.44
CA LYS A 14 10.99 16.37 9.39
C LYS A 14 9.53 16.65 9.73
N GLY A 15 8.57 16.21 8.91
CA GLY A 15 7.12 16.34 9.17
C GLY A 15 6.55 15.34 10.19
N ALA A 16 7.31 14.35 10.63
CA ALA A 16 6.91 13.34 11.60
C ALA A 16 6.93 13.81 13.07
N GLY A 17 6.69 15.08 13.31
CA GLY A 17 6.83 15.74 14.62
C GLY A 17 5.73 15.50 15.65
N ALA A 18 5.08 14.32 15.71
CA ALA A 18 4.05 14.08 16.73
C ALA A 18 4.13 12.74 17.49
N PHE A 19 5.11 11.88 17.20
CA PHE A 19 5.31 10.65 17.98
C PHE A 19 6.78 10.48 18.37
N ALA A 20 7.31 11.47 19.10
CA ALA A 20 8.62 11.40 19.73
C ALA A 20 8.55 10.54 21.01
N HIS A 21 8.07 9.31 20.94
CA HIS A 21 8.52 8.27 21.83
C HIS A 21 9.74 7.63 21.16
N GLU A 22 10.89 7.68 21.82
CA GLU A 22 12.06 6.90 21.44
C GLU A 22 11.62 5.42 21.44
N THR A 23 11.25 4.93 20.27
CA THR A 23 10.91 3.52 20.12
C THR A 23 12.22 2.77 19.96
N PRO A 24 12.40 1.61 20.64
CA PRO A 24 13.61 0.79 20.50
C PRO A 24 13.73 0.12 19.12
N TYR A 25 12.91 0.49 18.18
CA TYR A 25 12.79 -0.11 16.86
C TYR A 25 13.71 0.53 15.84
N ALA A 26 14.20 -0.29 14.92
CA ALA A 26 15.07 0.16 13.84
C ALA A 26 14.36 1.17 12.92
N VAL A 27 15.12 2.19 12.50
CA VAL A 27 14.68 3.16 11.50
C VAL A 27 15.66 3.06 10.35
N GLY A 28 15.19 2.52 9.22
CA GLY A 28 15.92 2.53 7.96
C GLY A 28 15.73 3.83 7.21
N LYS A 29 16.32 3.94 6.04
CA LYS A 29 16.17 5.10 5.17
C LYS A 29 14.77 5.17 4.56
N HIS A 30 14.18 4.00 4.22
CA HIS A 30 12.91 3.89 3.51
C HIS A 30 11.82 3.20 4.32
N TYR A 31 12.10 2.77 5.54
CA TYR A 31 11.16 2.12 6.44
C TYR A 31 11.34 2.54 7.90
N ARG A 32 10.34 2.24 8.70
CA ARG A 32 10.39 2.30 10.15
C ARG A 32 9.85 1.00 10.74
N GLN A 33 10.62 0.31 11.57
CA GLN A 33 10.11 -0.81 12.33
C GLN A 33 9.12 -0.33 13.39
N ILE A 34 7.98 -1.02 13.52
CA ILE A 34 6.91 -0.69 14.49
C ILE A 34 6.56 -1.85 15.41
N ASN A 35 7.05 -3.06 15.12
CA ASN A 35 6.94 -4.23 15.96
C ASN A 35 8.13 -5.17 15.70
N SER A 36 8.50 -6.02 16.67
CA SER A 36 9.66 -6.91 16.58
C SER A 36 9.33 -8.39 16.83
N SER A 37 8.05 -8.75 16.94
CA SER A 37 7.62 -10.16 17.06
C SER A 37 6.15 -10.30 16.64
N PRO A 38 5.87 -10.59 15.35
CA PRO A 38 6.79 -10.61 14.21
C PRO A 38 7.40 -9.23 13.92
N ASP A 39 8.43 -9.19 13.09
CA ASP A 39 8.97 -7.91 12.62
C ASP A 39 7.98 -7.23 11.69
N VAL A 40 7.56 -6.00 12.03
CA VAL A 40 6.64 -5.20 11.23
C VAL A 40 7.30 -3.88 10.87
N TYR A 41 7.40 -3.61 9.58
CA TYR A 41 7.98 -2.40 9.03
C TYR A 41 6.91 -1.56 8.32
N LEU A 42 6.84 -0.29 8.67
CA LEU A 42 6.01 0.71 8.00
C LEU A 42 6.82 1.34 6.87
N VAL A 43 6.27 1.30 5.64
CA VAL A 43 6.75 2.01 4.47
C VAL A 43 5.67 3.00 4.05
N ARG A 44 6.03 4.30 3.96
CA ARG A 44 5.10 5.34 3.53
C ARG A 44 5.27 5.62 2.06
N VAL A 45 4.34 5.13 1.24
CA VAL A 45 4.38 5.30 -0.21
C VAL A 45 3.63 6.57 -0.60
N PRO A 46 4.30 7.53 -1.26
CA PRO A 46 3.69 8.80 -1.63
C PRO A 46 2.57 8.60 -2.67
N PHE A 47 1.49 9.36 -2.49
CA PHE A 47 0.33 9.37 -3.36
C PHE A 47 0.24 10.71 -4.11
N LEU A 48 0.34 10.66 -5.45
CA LEU A 48 0.06 11.76 -6.38
C LEU A 48 0.53 13.16 -5.95
N ASN A 49 1.80 13.51 -5.98
CA ASN A 49 2.29 14.90 -5.86
C ASN A 49 1.58 15.82 -4.84
N ILE A 50 0.76 15.26 -3.97
CA ILE A 50 0.09 15.93 -2.87
C ILE A 50 0.97 15.72 -1.65
N SER A 51 1.62 16.76 -1.19
CA SER A 51 2.65 16.73 -0.14
C SER A 51 2.20 16.19 1.24
N THR A 52 0.94 15.80 1.38
CA THR A 52 0.34 15.31 2.62
C THR A 52 -0.33 13.95 2.49
N SER A 53 -0.30 13.32 1.31
CA SER A 53 -1.00 12.07 1.06
C SER A 53 0.01 10.95 0.82
N GLU A 54 0.04 10.03 1.77
CA GLU A 54 0.88 8.83 1.73
C GLU A 54 0.01 7.62 2.09
N THR A 55 0.23 6.50 1.42
CA THR A 55 -0.33 5.23 1.86
C THR A 55 0.64 4.54 2.79
N ASN A 56 0.15 4.11 3.94
CA ASN A 56 0.90 3.27 4.86
C ASN A 56 0.87 1.83 4.36
N CYS A 57 1.98 1.36 3.82
CA CYS A 57 2.19 -0.04 3.48
C CYS A 57 2.97 -0.71 4.60
N TYR A 58 2.68 -1.99 4.86
CA TYR A 58 3.37 -2.73 5.93
C TYR A 58 4.05 -3.96 5.36
N LEU A 59 5.28 -4.21 5.81
CA LEU A 59 6.01 -5.44 5.54
C LEU A 59 6.10 -6.20 6.87
N ILE A 60 5.43 -7.36 6.95
CA ILE A 60 5.37 -8.20 8.14
C ILE A 60 6.23 -9.42 7.86
N CYS A 61 7.37 -9.51 8.52
CA CYS A 61 8.38 -10.52 8.24
C CYS A 61 8.57 -11.46 9.44
N ASP A 62 8.54 -12.75 9.17
CA ASP A 62 8.77 -13.80 10.16
C ASP A 62 9.39 -15.03 9.49
N GLU A 63 10.40 -15.63 10.11
CA GLU A 63 11.09 -16.85 9.65
C GLU A 63 11.49 -16.80 8.14
N GLY A 64 11.78 -15.61 7.62
CA GLY A 64 12.19 -15.36 6.24
C GLY A 64 11.05 -15.32 5.21
N GLU A 65 9.79 -15.45 5.64
CA GLU A 65 8.61 -15.09 4.86
C GLU A 65 8.27 -13.62 5.10
N CYS A 66 7.63 -12.97 4.12
CA CYS A 66 7.16 -11.60 4.27
C CYS A 66 5.76 -11.42 3.67
N LEU A 67 4.83 -10.91 4.48
CA LEU A 67 3.52 -10.47 4.03
C LEU A 67 3.55 -8.95 3.83
N ALA A 68 3.31 -8.49 2.61
CA ALA A 68 3.08 -7.09 2.31
C ALA A 68 1.59 -6.76 2.42
N VAL A 69 1.26 -5.75 3.23
CA VAL A 69 -0.11 -5.22 3.35
C VAL A 69 -0.16 -3.90 2.61
N ASP A 70 -0.92 -3.87 1.52
CA ASP A 70 -0.98 -2.82 0.51
C ASP A 70 0.37 -2.54 -0.17
N THR A 71 0.33 -1.87 -1.31
CA THR A 71 1.54 -1.61 -2.12
C THR A 71 1.72 -0.14 -2.48
N GLY A 72 0.69 0.68 -2.27
CA GLY A 72 0.74 2.11 -2.58
C GLY A 72 0.33 2.46 -4.00
N ALA A 73 0.40 3.76 -4.30
CA ALA A 73 0.02 4.32 -5.59
C ALA A 73 1.04 4.02 -6.69
N PRO A 74 0.60 3.81 -7.95
CA PRO A 74 1.46 3.43 -9.08
C PRO A 74 2.26 4.63 -9.62
N THR A 75 3.12 5.20 -8.77
CA THR A 75 4.02 6.28 -9.14
C THR A 75 5.46 5.77 -9.23
N PRO A 76 6.31 6.36 -10.09
CA PRO A 76 7.72 5.98 -10.17
C PRO A 76 8.44 6.14 -8.83
N GLU A 77 8.10 7.18 -8.07
CA GLU A 77 8.67 7.47 -6.74
C GLU A 77 8.23 6.42 -5.71
N GLY A 78 6.94 6.03 -5.74
CA GLY A 78 6.38 5.00 -4.88
C GLY A 78 7.02 3.64 -5.15
N ALA A 79 7.16 3.27 -6.43
CA ALA A 79 7.81 2.04 -6.85
C ALA A 79 9.27 1.98 -6.37
N ALA A 80 10.04 3.04 -6.62
CA ALA A 80 11.44 3.12 -6.21
C ALA A 80 11.61 3.06 -4.69
N LEU A 81 10.69 3.67 -3.93
CA LEU A 81 10.73 3.67 -2.47
C LEU A 81 10.40 2.30 -1.90
N LEU A 82 9.39 1.63 -2.44
CA LEU A 82 9.00 0.28 -1.99
C LEU A 82 10.09 -0.75 -2.32
N ASP A 83 10.65 -0.71 -3.53
CA ASP A 83 11.79 -1.55 -3.91
C ASP A 83 12.99 -1.32 -2.99
N ALA A 84 13.34 -0.05 -2.73
CA ALA A 84 14.45 0.29 -1.85
C ALA A 84 14.24 -0.19 -0.41
N ALA A 85 13.02 -0.15 0.12
CA ALA A 85 12.70 -0.69 1.45
C ALA A 85 12.86 -2.22 1.49
N ILE A 86 12.37 -2.92 0.47
CA ILE A 86 12.49 -4.38 0.34
C ILE A 86 13.98 -4.79 0.27
N ASP A 87 14.76 -4.10 -0.57
CA ASP A 87 16.20 -4.36 -0.73
C ASP A 87 16.99 -4.04 0.54
N GLU A 88 16.70 -2.92 1.21
CA GLU A 88 17.34 -2.50 2.46
C GLU A 88 17.09 -3.50 3.60
N LEU A 89 15.91 -4.12 3.63
CA LEU A 89 15.53 -5.14 4.60
C LEU A 89 16.06 -6.54 4.21
N GLY A 90 16.59 -6.72 3.00
CA GLY A 90 17.06 -8.01 2.51
C GLY A 90 15.93 -9.02 2.31
N ILE A 91 14.71 -8.57 2.01
CA ILE A 91 13.55 -9.43 1.82
C ILE A 91 13.67 -10.16 0.49
N ASP A 92 13.54 -11.50 0.52
CA ASP A 92 13.46 -12.31 -0.69
C ASP A 92 12.06 -12.20 -1.30
N LYS A 93 11.95 -11.53 -2.45
CA LYS A 93 10.67 -11.37 -3.15
C LYS A 93 9.99 -12.70 -3.50
N ALA A 94 10.75 -13.78 -3.68
CA ALA A 94 10.17 -15.11 -3.95
C ALA A 94 9.42 -15.70 -2.74
N ARG A 95 9.64 -15.16 -1.55
CA ARG A 95 9.00 -15.57 -0.30
C ARG A 95 7.99 -14.51 0.19
N MET A 96 7.58 -13.62 -0.69
CA MET A 96 6.55 -12.63 -0.38
C MET A 96 5.16 -13.14 -0.71
N SER A 97 4.21 -12.75 0.14
CA SER A 97 2.78 -12.81 -0.12
C SER A 97 2.17 -11.41 0.10
N PHE A 98 0.95 -11.19 -0.39
CA PHE A 98 0.33 -9.87 -0.38
C PHE A 98 -1.08 -9.94 0.18
N PHE A 99 -1.44 -8.95 0.98
CA PHE A 99 -2.80 -8.71 1.41
C PHE A 99 -3.19 -7.28 0.99
N LEU A 100 -4.19 -7.18 0.11
CA LEU A 100 -4.74 -5.90 -0.31
C LEU A 100 -5.97 -5.61 0.55
N THR A 101 -5.92 -4.49 1.28
CA THR A 101 -7.06 -4.08 2.11
C THR A 101 -8.27 -3.78 1.25
N HIS A 102 -8.05 -3.17 0.08
CA HIS A 102 -9.04 -2.90 -0.97
C HIS A 102 -8.34 -2.51 -2.29
N LEU A 103 -9.12 -2.39 -3.39
CA LEU A 103 -8.57 -2.19 -4.73
C LEU A 103 -8.41 -0.72 -5.18
N HIS A 104 -8.45 0.26 -4.29
CA HIS A 104 -8.12 1.62 -4.69
C HIS A 104 -6.66 1.72 -5.13
N MET A 105 -6.41 2.59 -6.13
CA MET A 105 -5.11 2.72 -6.80
C MET A 105 -3.97 3.12 -5.85
N ASP A 106 -4.27 3.82 -4.78
CA ASP A 106 -3.31 4.22 -3.75
C ASP A 106 -2.99 3.08 -2.75
N HIS A 107 -3.70 1.96 -2.81
CA HIS A 107 -3.45 0.76 -2.02
C HIS A 107 -2.91 -0.42 -2.84
N ALA A 108 -3.53 -0.70 -3.98
CA ALA A 108 -3.22 -1.85 -4.83
C ALA A 108 -2.34 -1.50 -6.05
N GLY A 109 -2.04 -0.22 -6.27
CA GLY A 109 -1.52 0.25 -7.56
C GLY A 109 -0.13 -0.25 -7.95
N LEU A 110 0.71 -0.65 -7.01
CA LEU A 110 2.03 -1.21 -7.30
C LEU A 110 2.08 -2.74 -7.23
N ILE A 111 0.94 -3.43 -7.10
CA ILE A 111 0.94 -4.89 -6.97
C ILE A 111 1.63 -5.59 -8.14
N ASP A 112 1.35 -5.17 -9.38
CA ASP A 112 1.97 -5.73 -10.59
C ASP A 112 3.47 -5.42 -10.71
N HIS A 113 3.93 -4.36 -10.02
CA HIS A 113 5.35 -3.99 -9.99
C HIS A 113 6.13 -4.82 -8.98
N VAL A 114 5.59 -5.02 -7.77
CA VAL A 114 6.33 -5.61 -6.66
C VAL A 114 6.13 -7.11 -6.52
N ALA A 115 4.95 -7.63 -6.86
CA ALA A 115 4.62 -9.03 -6.68
C ALA A 115 5.25 -9.92 -7.76
N PRO A 116 5.97 -10.99 -7.39
CA PRO A 116 6.30 -12.06 -8.32
C PRO A 116 5.04 -12.66 -8.95
N LYS A 117 5.14 -13.16 -10.18
CA LYS A 117 4.00 -13.65 -10.95
C LYS A 117 3.15 -14.70 -10.22
N GLU A 118 3.79 -15.54 -9.42
CA GLU A 118 3.14 -16.66 -8.71
C GLU A 118 2.93 -16.32 -7.20
N ALA A 119 3.14 -15.07 -6.79
CA ALA A 119 2.97 -14.69 -5.40
C ALA A 119 1.51 -14.82 -4.96
N PRO A 120 1.23 -15.36 -3.77
CA PRO A 120 -0.11 -15.38 -3.21
C PRO A 120 -0.61 -13.95 -2.95
N ILE A 121 -1.81 -13.62 -3.45
CA ILE A 121 -2.47 -12.34 -3.20
C ILE A 121 -3.83 -12.62 -2.56
N ALA A 122 -4.05 -12.08 -1.37
CA ALA A 122 -5.33 -12.14 -0.66
C ALA A 122 -6.02 -10.76 -0.73
N LEU A 123 -7.32 -10.77 -1.00
CA LEU A 123 -8.18 -9.60 -1.01
C LEU A 123 -9.62 -9.99 -0.64
N SER A 124 -10.49 -9.03 -0.40
CA SER A 124 -11.90 -9.31 -0.09
C SER A 124 -12.62 -9.95 -1.28
N LEU A 125 -13.63 -10.79 -1.00
CA LEU A 125 -14.46 -11.38 -2.06
C LEU A 125 -15.20 -10.29 -2.87
N THR A 126 -15.57 -9.19 -2.22
CA THR A 126 -16.23 -8.05 -2.89
C THR A 126 -15.30 -7.41 -3.90
N ASP A 127 -14.07 -7.09 -3.51
CA ASP A 127 -13.06 -6.50 -4.41
C ASP A 127 -12.72 -7.46 -5.55
N PHE A 128 -12.58 -8.76 -5.25
CA PHE A 128 -12.37 -9.77 -6.28
C PHE A 128 -13.53 -9.80 -7.30
N ASN A 129 -14.78 -9.74 -6.86
CA ASN A 129 -15.94 -9.70 -7.74
C ASN A 129 -15.99 -8.41 -8.57
N LEU A 130 -15.61 -7.26 -8.00
CA LEU A 130 -15.51 -5.99 -8.73
C LEU A 130 -14.44 -6.06 -9.82
N MET A 131 -13.27 -6.61 -9.51
CA MET A 131 -12.19 -6.80 -10.48
C MET A 131 -12.59 -7.78 -11.60
N ALA A 132 -13.35 -8.82 -11.27
CA ALA A 132 -13.80 -9.84 -12.20
C ALA A 132 -15.05 -9.44 -13.00
N ALA A 133 -15.65 -8.27 -12.73
CA ALA A 133 -16.84 -7.79 -13.46
C ALA A 133 -16.56 -7.69 -14.96
N SER A 134 -17.42 -8.31 -15.78
CA SER A 134 -17.22 -8.43 -17.22
C SER A 134 -17.77 -7.22 -18.00
N SER A 135 -18.49 -6.31 -17.31
CA SER A 135 -19.08 -5.10 -17.92
C SER A 135 -19.29 -4.01 -16.88
N ASP A 136 -19.39 -2.77 -17.35
CA ASP A 136 -19.70 -1.61 -16.50
C ASP A 136 -21.03 -1.79 -15.74
N ALA A 137 -22.04 -2.41 -16.40
CA ALA A 137 -23.32 -2.68 -15.77
C ALA A 137 -23.21 -3.69 -14.60
N GLU A 138 -22.36 -4.70 -14.74
CA GLU A 138 -22.10 -5.67 -13.67
C GLU A 138 -21.32 -5.03 -12.52
N TYR A 139 -20.30 -4.21 -12.84
CA TYR A 139 -19.55 -3.43 -11.87
C TYR A 139 -20.46 -2.52 -11.06
N LEU A 140 -21.33 -1.73 -11.72
CA LEU A 140 -22.30 -0.86 -11.05
C LEU A 140 -23.25 -1.65 -10.15
N ARG A 141 -23.79 -2.78 -10.60
CA ARG A 141 -24.69 -3.64 -9.82
C ARG A 141 -24.01 -4.15 -8.53
N ILE A 142 -22.75 -4.57 -8.62
CA ILE A 142 -21.99 -5.04 -7.45
C ILE A 142 -21.76 -3.88 -6.47
N THR A 143 -21.37 -2.70 -6.99
CA THR A 143 -21.13 -1.50 -6.19
C THR A 143 -22.40 -1.03 -5.47
N GLU A 144 -23.55 -0.99 -6.18
CA GLU A 144 -24.85 -0.65 -5.59
C GLU A 144 -25.25 -1.60 -4.46
N ALA A 145 -25.04 -2.90 -4.68
CA ALA A 145 -25.34 -3.90 -3.66
C ALA A 145 -24.47 -3.74 -2.41
N GLN A 146 -23.20 -3.40 -2.59
CA GLN A 146 -22.27 -3.13 -1.48
C GLN A 146 -22.65 -1.86 -0.72
N VAL A 147 -22.83 -0.74 -1.42
CA VAL A 147 -23.21 0.55 -0.83
C VAL A 147 -24.53 0.43 -0.06
N GLY A 148 -25.51 -0.27 -0.62
CA GLY A 148 -26.78 -0.54 0.04
C GLY A 148 -26.65 -1.43 1.27
N ALA A 149 -25.76 -2.43 1.25
CA ALA A 149 -25.50 -3.30 2.40
C ALA A 149 -24.83 -2.55 3.57
N GLU A 150 -24.05 -1.52 3.26
CA GLU A 150 -23.44 -0.62 4.23
C GLU A 150 -24.39 0.48 4.75
N GLY A 151 -25.61 0.55 4.22
CA GLY A 151 -26.67 1.47 4.64
C GLY A 151 -26.59 2.87 3.99
N PHE A 152 -25.83 3.01 2.90
CA PHE A 152 -25.77 4.26 2.13
C PHE A 152 -26.83 4.28 1.02
N ASP A 153 -27.18 5.51 0.59
CA ASP A 153 -28.09 5.72 -0.52
C ASP A 153 -27.41 5.43 -1.86
N CYS A 154 -27.95 4.44 -2.61
CA CYS A 154 -27.40 4.02 -3.90
C CYS A 154 -27.46 5.12 -4.99
N ASP A 155 -28.29 6.17 -4.81
CA ASP A 155 -28.35 7.31 -5.73
C ASP A 155 -27.02 8.08 -5.84
N LEU A 156 -26.11 7.89 -4.89
CA LEU A 156 -24.76 8.47 -4.91
C LEU A 156 -23.87 7.80 -5.97
N VAL A 157 -24.07 6.51 -6.23
CA VAL A 157 -23.27 5.74 -7.21
C VAL A 157 -23.50 6.25 -8.64
N HIS A 158 -24.74 6.61 -8.97
CA HIS A 158 -25.10 7.09 -10.31
C HIS A 158 -24.63 8.51 -10.64
N LYS A 159 -24.22 9.29 -9.65
CA LYS A 159 -23.74 10.68 -9.83
C LYS A 159 -22.24 10.78 -10.07
N SER A 160 -21.52 9.68 -9.91
CA SER A 160 -20.05 9.62 -10.00
C SER A 160 -19.55 8.87 -11.25
N ALA A 161 -20.44 8.34 -12.10
CA ALA A 161 -20.10 7.56 -13.29
C ALA A 161 -20.10 8.40 -14.58
#